data_7996eefe72ab74ca9f670fa38856310a
#
_entry.id   7996eefe72ab74ca9f670fa38856310a
#
_cell.length_a   1.000
_cell.length_b   1.000
_cell.length_c   1.000
_cell.angle_alpha   90.00
_cell.angle_beta   90.00
_cell.angle_gamma   90.00
#
_symmetry.space_group_name_H-M   'P 1'
#
loop_
_entity.id
_entity.type
_entity.pdbx_description
1 polymer ?
#
loop_
_entity_poly.entity_id
_entity_poly.type
_entity_poly.pdbx_seq_one_letter_code
_entity_poly.pdbx_strand_id
1 'polypeptide(L)'
;MKKFKKVASLAIVMALGASALTGCSAGGGDKKEGGGSAGSTQTVGFSVSTLNNPFFVTLSDGAKNAAKEKGIQLTVVDAGEDSAKQISDIEDLISKNIKVLIVNPVDSDAVASAVESATKKGIKVIAVDRAVNGADVECQIASDNVAGARMAAEYLKELVGNGAKVAELEGVPGASATIDRGQGFHEVADKDLKVVSSQTANFNRAEGLSVMENILQADGDIKGVFAHNDEMALGAIEAIASTGKDIKVVGFDATDDAKKAVEDGTMAATVAQQPELMGKTAVETAITIMEGKSVEKSIPVEVTLIKK
;
A
#
# COMPACT_ATOMS: atom_id res chain seq x y z
N MET A 1 3.38 65.67 -17.04
CA MET A 1 2.56 66.62 -17.84
C MET A 1 1.34 65.88 -18.44
N LYS A 2 0.14 66.46 -18.20
CA LYS A 2 -1.13 66.26 -18.90
C LYS A 2 -1.77 64.86 -18.84
N LYS A 3 -3.00 64.69 -18.52
CA LYS A 3 -4.16 65.37 -17.93
C LYS A 3 -5.30 64.35 -17.93
N PHE A 4 -5.95 64.21 -16.79
CA PHE A 4 -7.39 64.08 -16.58
C PHE A 4 -8.34 63.92 -17.79
N LYS A 5 -9.32 63.00 -17.65
CA LYS A 5 -10.75 63.37 -17.69
C LYS A 5 -11.64 62.27 -17.07
N LYS A 6 -12.40 62.72 -16.08
CA LYS A 6 -13.61 62.11 -15.53
C LYS A 6 -14.81 62.43 -16.45
N VAL A 7 -15.86 61.60 -16.39
CA VAL A 7 -17.30 61.97 -16.47
C VAL A 7 -18.07 60.68 -16.19
N ALA A 8 -18.76 60.38 -15.14
CA ALA A 8 -19.97 60.91 -14.54
C ALA A 8 -21.26 60.32 -15.13
N SER A 9 -21.92 59.54 -14.27
CA SER A 9 -23.35 59.42 -13.93
C SER A 9 -24.44 59.44 -15.03
N LEU A 10 -25.36 58.46 -14.95
CA LEU A 10 -26.79 58.79 -14.82
C LEU A 10 -27.62 57.59 -14.32
N ALA A 11 -28.41 57.83 -13.29
CA ALA A 11 -29.45 56.99 -12.70
C ALA A 11 -30.83 57.38 -13.27
N ILE A 12 -31.76 56.44 -13.41
CA ILE A 12 -33.23 56.64 -13.50
C ILE A 12 -33.85 55.25 -13.20
N VAL A 13 -34.46 54.95 -12.07
CA VAL A 13 -35.73 55.29 -11.45
C VAL A 13 -36.96 54.53 -12.01
N MET A 14 -37.53 53.70 -11.17
CA MET A 14 -38.94 53.28 -10.90
C MET A 14 -39.89 52.91 -12.06
N ALA A 15 -40.57 51.75 -11.86
CA ALA A 15 -42.05 51.77 -11.75
C ALA A 15 -42.58 50.45 -11.10
N LEU A 16 -43.44 50.64 -10.08
CA LEU A 16 -44.28 49.64 -9.44
C LEU A 16 -45.38 49.15 -10.37
N GLY A 17 -45.80 47.90 -10.19
CA GLY A 17 -47.05 47.37 -10.74
C GLY A 17 -47.55 46.21 -9.91
N ALA A 18 -48.35 46.47 -8.88
CA ALA A 18 -49.10 45.51 -8.15
C ALA A 18 -50.39 45.14 -8.89
N SER A 19 -50.76 43.89 -8.95
CA SER A 19 -52.12 43.43 -9.13
C SER A 19 -52.33 42.07 -8.45
N ALA A 20 -53.10 42.10 -7.38
CA ALA A 20 -53.73 40.96 -6.75
C ALA A 20 -54.99 40.55 -7.53
N LEU A 21 -55.35 39.28 -7.52
CA LEU A 21 -56.66 38.78 -7.11
C LEU A 21 -56.95 37.35 -7.57
N THR A 22 -57.06 36.47 -6.58
CA THR A 22 -58.10 35.42 -6.34
C THR A 22 -58.43 34.40 -7.41
N GLY A 23 -58.34 33.13 -7.00
CA GLY A 23 -59.02 31.99 -7.61
C GLY A 23 -58.81 30.72 -6.78
N CYS A 24 -59.72 30.47 -5.81
CA CYS A 24 -59.83 29.17 -5.15
C CYS A 24 -60.40 28.14 -6.13
N SER A 25 -59.86 26.92 -6.15
CA SER A 25 -60.64 25.70 -6.27
C SER A 25 -59.87 24.47 -5.78
N ALA A 26 -60.58 23.64 -5.04
CA ALA A 26 -60.15 22.42 -4.36
C ALA A 26 -59.83 21.28 -5.32
N GLY A 27 -58.87 20.45 -4.92
CA GLY A 27 -58.63 19.15 -5.53
C GLY A 27 -57.43 18.44 -4.87
N GLY A 28 -57.72 17.54 -3.94
CA GLY A 28 -56.72 16.82 -3.16
C GLY A 28 -55.84 15.91 -4.01
N GLY A 29 -54.63 15.73 -3.56
CA GLY A 29 -53.65 14.79 -4.09
C GLY A 29 -52.38 14.91 -3.26
N ASP A 30 -52.33 14.19 -2.15
CA ASP A 30 -51.13 13.98 -1.37
C ASP A 30 -50.07 13.32 -2.25
N LYS A 31 -49.19 14.11 -2.83
CA LYS A 31 -47.87 13.63 -3.22
C LYS A 31 -46.91 13.95 -2.07
N LYS A 32 -46.67 12.92 -1.25
CA LYS A 32 -45.45 12.88 -0.45
C LYS A 32 -44.28 13.01 -1.42
N GLU A 33 -43.71 14.20 -1.51
CA GLU A 33 -42.34 14.35 -1.96
C GLU A 33 -41.49 13.61 -0.94
N GLY A 34 -41.04 12.41 -1.34
CA GLY A 34 -40.00 11.69 -0.64
C GLY A 34 -38.77 12.58 -0.69
N GLY A 35 -38.46 13.22 0.43
CA GLY A 35 -37.15 13.81 0.67
C GLY A 35 -36.13 12.70 0.51
N GLY A 36 -35.50 12.60 -0.67
CA GLY A 36 -34.31 11.85 -0.85
C GLY A 36 -33.28 12.43 0.13
N SER A 37 -33.06 11.72 1.23
CA SER A 37 -31.88 11.91 2.05
C SER A 37 -30.71 11.84 1.06
N ALA A 38 -30.04 12.97 0.82
CA ALA A 38 -28.75 12.98 0.18
C ALA A 38 -27.85 12.15 1.11
N GLY A 39 -27.75 10.86 0.83
CA GLY A 39 -26.88 9.96 1.56
C GLY A 39 -25.51 10.61 1.55
N SER A 40 -24.95 10.90 2.71
CA SER A 40 -23.59 11.39 2.82
C SER A 40 -22.72 10.43 2.03
N THR A 41 -22.10 10.94 0.97
CA THR A 41 -21.23 10.12 0.12
C THR A 41 -20.17 9.48 1.01
N GLN A 42 -20.18 8.16 1.13
CA GLN A 42 -19.22 7.43 1.93
C GLN A 42 -17.87 7.52 1.21
N THR A 43 -16.98 8.34 1.74
CA THR A 43 -15.68 8.64 1.15
C THR A 43 -14.57 7.96 1.94
N VAL A 44 -13.75 7.18 1.23
CA VAL A 44 -12.57 6.50 1.78
C VAL A 44 -11.34 7.06 1.10
N GLY A 45 -10.32 7.41 1.89
CA GLY A 45 -8.99 7.74 1.39
C GLY A 45 -8.09 6.52 1.48
N PHE A 46 -7.25 6.31 0.48
CA PHE A 46 -6.21 5.29 0.51
C PHE A 46 -4.85 5.93 0.16
N SER A 47 -3.95 5.97 1.15
CA SER A 47 -2.56 6.38 0.97
C SER A 47 -1.69 5.14 0.82
N VAL A 48 -1.13 4.93 -0.36
CA VAL A 48 -0.22 3.83 -0.66
C VAL A 48 1.22 4.32 -0.71
N SER A 49 2.17 3.48 -0.27
CA SER A 49 3.60 3.82 -0.22
C SER A 49 4.16 4.13 -1.60
N THR A 50 3.79 3.33 -2.61
CA THR A 50 4.18 3.56 -4.00
C THR A 50 3.27 2.78 -4.97
N LEU A 51 3.16 3.27 -6.20
CA LEU A 51 2.59 2.53 -7.33
C LEU A 51 3.65 2.11 -8.37
N ASN A 52 4.94 2.26 -8.04
CA ASN A 52 6.02 1.78 -8.89
C ASN A 52 6.31 0.28 -8.73
N ASN A 53 5.76 -0.35 -7.69
CA ASN A 53 5.90 -1.78 -7.43
C ASN A 53 4.59 -2.51 -7.81
N PRO A 54 4.65 -3.60 -8.62
CA PRO A 54 3.48 -4.36 -9.07
C PRO A 54 2.59 -4.88 -7.94
N PHE A 55 3.17 -5.21 -6.78
CA PHE A 55 2.43 -5.63 -5.59
C PHE A 55 1.41 -4.56 -5.16
N PHE A 56 1.83 -3.30 -5.04
CA PHE A 56 0.95 -2.22 -4.61
C PHE A 56 -0.02 -1.77 -5.69
N VAL A 57 0.31 -1.95 -6.96
CA VAL A 57 -0.65 -1.77 -8.07
C VAL A 57 -1.80 -2.75 -7.90
N THR A 58 -1.50 -4.05 -7.71
CA THR A 58 -2.50 -5.11 -7.52
C THR A 58 -3.35 -4.88 -6.25
N LEU A 59 -2.71 -4.47 -5.15
CA LEU A 59 -3.39 -4.12 -3.90
C LEU A 59 -4.36 -2.94 -4.10
N SER A 60 -3.89 -1.88 -4.76
CA SER A 60 -4.71 -0.70 -5.08
C SER A 60 -5.87 -1.05 -6.00
N ASP A 61 -5.67 -1.92 -6.98
CA ASP A 61 -6.71 -2.32 -7.92
C ASP A 61 -7.76 -3.20 -7.24
N GLY A 62 -7.37 -4.09 -6.32
CA GLY A 62 -8.29 -4.82 -5.44
C GLY A 62 -9.19 -3.88 -4.64
N ALA A 63 -8.60 -2.82 -4.05
CA ALA A 63 -9.35 -1.78 -3.33
C ALA A 63 -10.31 -1.00 -4.25
N LYS A 64 -9.83 -0.56 -5.44
CA LYS A 64 -10.64 0.17 -6.42
C LYS A 64 -11.82 -0.65 -6.92
N ASN A 65 -11.60 -1.93 -7.24
CA ASN A 65 -12.62 -2.85 -7.70
C ASN A 65 -13.71 -3.04 -6.64
N ALA A 66 -13.30 -3.33 -5.40
CA ALA A 66 -14.23 -3.47 -4.27
C ALA A 66 -15.03 -2.18 -4.02
N ALA A 67 -14.38 -1.03 -4.04
CA ALA A 67 -15.04 0.26 -3.86
C ALA A 67 -16.08 0.52 -4.96
N LYS A 68 -15.75 0.23 -6.23
CA LYS A 68 -16.66 0.35 -7.36
C LYS A 68 -17.87 -0.56 -7.22
N GLU A 69 -17.66 -1.85 -6.87
CA GLU A 69 -18.73 -2.82 -6.66
C GLU A 69 -19.70 -2.41 -5.54
N LYS A 70 -19.18 -1.82 -4.49
CA LYS A 70 -19.96 -1.38 -3.31
C LYS A 70 -20.50 0.05 -3.41
N GLY A 71 -20.21 0.79 -4.48
CA GLY A 71 -20.65 2.17 -4.66
C GLY A 71 -19.98 3.16 -3.69
N ILE A 72 -18.76 2.85 -3.22
CA ILE A 72 -17.96 3.69 -2.33
C ILE A 72 -17.06 4.63 -3.16
N GLN A 73 -16.98 5.89 -2.74
CA GLN A 73 -16.01 6.81 -3.32
C GLN A 73 -14.63 6.58 -2.68
N LEU A 74 -13.71 6.01 -3.42
CA LEU A 74 -12.32 5.79 -3.02
C LEU A 74 -11.39 6.79 -3.70
N THR A 75 -10.58 7.50 -2.91
CA THR A 75 -9.49 8.35 -3.41
C THR A 75 -8.16 7.70 -3.05
N VAL A 76 -7.38 7.32 -4.05
CA VAL A 76 -6.04 6.75 -3.87
C VAL A 76 -5.00 7.83 -4.11
N VAL A 77 -4.02 7.93 -3.22
CA VAL A 77 -2.84 8.80 -3.35
C VAL A 77 -1.57 7.98 -3.25
N ASP A 78 -0.60 8.28 -4.10
CA ASP A 78 0.68 7.59 -4.23
C ASP A 78 1.77 8.43 -3.57
N ALA A 79 2.39 7.92 -2.51
CA ALA A 79 3.47 8.62 -1.83
C ALA A 79 4.82 8.57 -2.58
N GLY A 80 4.98 7.62 -3.52
CA GLY A 80 6.21 7.50 -4.31
C GLY A 80 7.45 7.16 -3.48
N GLU A 81 7.28 6.38 -2.40
CA GLU A 81 8.32 6.03 -1.39
C GLU A 81 8.88 7.26 -0.63
N ASP A 82 8.14 8.38 -0.57
CA ASP A 82 8.51 9.57 0.19
C ASP A 82 7.59 9.71 1.42
N SER A 83 8.14 9.52 2.63
CA SER A 83 7.41 9.61 3.89
C SER A 83 6.86 11.02 4.16
N ALA A 84 7.59 12.08 3.75
CA ALA A 84 7.12 13.45 3.94
C ALA A 84 5.95 13.76 3.00
N LYS A 85 6.03 13.28 1.76
CA LYS A 85 4.90 13.34 0.81
C LYS A 85 3.71 12.55 1.34
N GLN A 86 3.92 11.35 1.90
CA GLN A 86 2.82 10.56 2.46
C GLN A 86 2.07 11.30 3.56
N ILE A 87 2.79 11.95 4.47
CA ILE A 87 2.18 12.76 5.54
C ILE A 87 1.33 13.87 4.94
N SER A 88 1.86 14.63 3.97
CA SER A 88 1.13 15.69 3.28
C SER A 88 -0.10 15.17 2.52
N ASP A 89 0.02 14.05 1.82
CA ASP A 89 -1.09 13.41 1.11
C ASP A 89 -2.22 12.97 2.07
N ILE A 90 -1.86 12.46 3.26
CA ILE A 90 -2.84 12.11 4.30
C ILE A 90 -3.53 13.36 4.85
N GLU A 91 -2.81 14.45 5.09
CA GLU A 91 -3.40 15.73 5.51
C GLU A 91 -4.39 16.27 4.47
N ASP A 92 -4.08 16.14 3.19
CA ASP A 92 -4.97 16.49 2.09
C ASP A 92 -6.23 15.60 2.06
N LEU A 93 -6.10 14.30 2.27
CA LEU A 93 -7.24 13.39 2.39
C LEU A 93 -8.14 13.76 3.57
N ILE A 94 -7.53 14.09 4.72
CA ILE A 94 -8.24 14.56 5.91
C ILE A 94 -9.04 15.84 5.60
N SER A 95 -8.48 16.77 4.83
CA SER A 95 -9.13 18.01 4.45
C SER A 95 -10.37 17.80 3.56
N LYS A 96 -10.39 16.67 2.82
CA LYS A 96 -11.54 16.26 1.98
C LYS A 96 -12.67 15.56 2.75
N ASN A 97 -12.59 15.54 4.09
CA ASN A 97 -13.60 14.96 4.98
C ASN A 97 -13.89 13.47 4.69
N ILE A 98 -12.87 12.68 4.41
CA ILE A 98 -12.99 11.23 4.31
C ILE A 98 -13.51 10.66 5.64
N LYS A 99 -14.17 9.50 5.60
CA LYS A 99 -14.69 8.81 6.79
C LYS A 99 -13.71 7.77 7.32
N VAL A 100 -13.02 7.10 6.41
CA VAL A 100 -12.00 6.10 6.73
C VAL A 100 -10.76 6.40 5.90
N LEU A 101 -9.61 6.28 6.55
CA LEU A 101 -8.29 6.28 5.93
C LEU A 101 -7.78 4.84 5.90
N ILE A 102 -7.49 4.34 4.71
CA ILE A 102 -6.65 3.15 4.53
C ILE A 102 -5.23 3.65 4.31
N VAL A 103 -4.26 3.11 5.03
CA VAL A 103 -2.85 3.51 4.90
C VAL A 103 -1.95 2.30 4.74
N ASN A 104 -1.08 2.34 3.74
CA ASN A 104 0.08 1.47 3.57
C ASN A 104 1.31 2.34 3.76
N PRO A 105 1.97 2.31 4.93
CA PRO A 105 3.05 3.24 5.22
C PRO A 105 4.30 3.06 4.35
N VAL A 106 4.96 4.16 3.99
CA VAL A 106 6.35 4.14 3.53
C VAL A 106 7.25 3.71 4.68
N ASP A 107 7.10 4.39 5.82
CA ASP A 107 7.78 4.13 7.07
C ASP A 107 6.73 3.99 8.18
N SER A 108 6.80 2.90 8.93
CA SER A 108 5.81 2.52 9.93
C SER A 108 5.78 3.44 11.16
N ASP A 109 6.90 4.08 11.47
CA ASP A 109 7.01 5.02 12.60
C ASP A 109 6.69 6.46 12.15
N ALA A 110 7.21 6.88 11.00
CA ALA A 110 7.06 8.25 10.52
C ALA A 110 5.59 8.64 10.26
N VAL A 111 4.76 7.69 9.84
CA VAL A 111 3.35 7.94 9.53
C VAL A 111 2.46 8.19 10.76
N ALA A 112 2.94 7.87 11.96
CA ALA A 112 2.16 7.92 13.21
C ALA A 112 1.49 9.28 13.45
N SER A 113 2.22 10.37 13.23
CA SER A 113 1.69 11.74 13.45
C SER A 113 0.50 12.08 12.54
N ALA A 114 0.54 11.62 11.28
CA ALA A 114 -0.55 11.82 10.33
C ALA A 114 -1.77 10.96 10.70
N VAL A 115 -1.54 9.71 11.15
CA VAL A 115 -2.60 8.82 11.66
C VAL A 115 -3.26 9.40 12.90
N GLU A 116 -2.49 9.90 13.87
CA GLU A 116 -3.05 10.61 15.02
C GLU A 116 -3.86 11.85 14.64
N SER A 117 -3.41 12.59 13.62
CA SER A 117 -4.14 13.76 13.11
C SER A 117 -5.49 13.36 12.50
N ALA A 118 -5.55 12.24 11.79
CA ALA A 118 -6.79 11.67 11.26
C ALA A 118 -7.73 11.24 12.40
N THR A 119 -7.23 10.47 13.38
CA THR A 119 -8.04 9.97 14.49
C THR A 119 -8.58 11.10 15.39
N LYS A 120 -7.81 12.16 15.64
CA LYS A 120 -8.24 13.37 16.37
C LYS A 120 -9.41 14.08 15.66
N LYS A 121 -9.55 13.92 14.35
CA LYS A 121 -10.68 14.43 13.56
C LYS A 121 -11.84 13.44 13.43
N GLY A 122 -11.78 12.31 14.11
CA GLY A 122 -12.80 11.27 14.10
C GLY A 122 -12.76 10.36 12.84
N ILE A 123 -11.71 10.45 12.03
CA ILE A 123 -11.49 9.57 10.90
C ILE A 123 -10.96 8.23 11.43
N LYS A 124 -11.55 7.13 10.99
CA LYS A 124 -11.12 5.79 11.36
C LYS A 124 -9.97 5.34 10.45
N VAL A 125 -8.97 4.65 10.99
CA VAL A 125 -7.77 4.28 10.24
C VAL A 125 -7.63 2.76 10.17
N ILE A 126 -7.36 2.25 8.97
CA ILE A 126 -7.03 0.85 8.69
C ILE A 126 -5.60 0.84 8.14
N ALA A 127 -4.72 0.05 8.74
CA ALA A 127 -3.41 -0.20 8.19
C ALA A 127 -3.45 -1.45 7.29
N VAL A 128 -2.86 -1.38 6.10
CA VAL A 128 -2.84 -2.50 5.14
C VAL A 128 -1.40 -2.81 4.72
N ASP A 129 -1.05 -4.09 4.68
CA ASP A 129 0.26 -4.65 4.33
C ASP A 129 1.37 -4.28 5.33
N ARG A 130 1.63 -3.01 5.56
CA ARG A 130 2.61 -2.51 6.53
C ARG A 130 1.91 -1.95 7.76
N ALA A 131 2.48 -2.16 8.93
CA ALA A 131 1.95 -1.69 10.21
C ALA A 131 2.15 -0.18 10.39
N VAL A 132 1.32 0.41 11.23
CA VAL A 132 1.52 1.74 11.81
C VAL A 132 2.00 1.56 13.24
N ASN A 133 3.18 2.08 13.57
CA ASN A 133 3.72 2.06 14.91
C ASN A 133 3.40 3.39 15.62
N GLY A 134 3.20 3.34 16.94
CA GLY A 134 3.03 4.56 17.74
C GLY A 134 1.68 5.26 17.63
N ALA A 135 0.75 4.79 16.79
CA ALA A 135 -0.62 5.30 16.70
C ALA A 135 -1.64 4.16 16.60
N ASP A 136 -2.84 4.42 17.15
CA ASP A 136 -3.91 3.41 17.13
C ASP A 136 -4.60 3.35 15.76
N VAL A 137 -4.79 2.12 15.27
CA VAL A 137 -5.61 1.81 14.10
C VAL A 137 -6.81 0.93 14.49
N GLU A 138 -7.88 1.00 13.70
CA GLU A 138 -9.05 0.13 13.93
C GLU A 138 -8.76 -1.32 13.57
N CYS A 139 -7.99 -1.54 12.51
CA CYS A 139 -7.65 -2.86 11.98
C CYS A 139 -6.30 -2.83 11.28
N GLN A 140 -5.52 -3.90 11.43
CA GLN A 140 -4.33 -4.21 10.64
C GLN A 140 -4.66 -5.40 9.72
N ILE A 141 -4.43 -5.26 8.40
CA ILE A 141 -4.60 -6.32 7.40
C ILE A 141 -3.24 -6.58 6.77
N ALA A 142 -2.62 -7.72 7.04
CA ALA A 142 -1.25 -7.99 6.58
C ALA A 142 -0.99 -9.48 6.41
N SER A 143 0.00 -9.82 5.60
CA SER A 143 0.58 -11.17 5.54
C SER A 143 1.36 -11.48 6.83
N ASP A 144 1.45 -12.77 7.18
CA ASP A 144 2.41 -13.23 8.17
C ASP A 144 3.83 -13.23 7.56
N ASN A 145 4.46 -12.04 7.59
CA ASN A 145 5.76 -11.81 7.00
C ASN A 145 6.87 -12.64 7.69
N VAL A 146 6.78 -12.81 9.01
CA VAL A 146 7.76 -13.62 9.76
C VAL A 146 7.67 -15.09 9.35
N ALA A 147 6.46 -15.66 9.30
CA ALA A 147 6.29 -17.05 8.87
C ALA A 147 6.67 -17.26 7.41
N GLY A 148 6.32 -16.32 6.53
CA GLY A 148 6.69 -16.37 5.11
C GLY A 148 8.20 -16.34 4.88
N ALA A 149 8.91 -15.45 5.54
CA ALA A 149 10.37 -15.35 5.43
C ALA A 149 11.09 -16.55 6.06
N ARG A 150 10.58 -17.08 7.18
CA ARG A 150 11.07 -18.35 7.74
C ARG A 150 10.94 -19.49 6.73
N MET A 151 9.78 -19.61 6.06
CA MET A 151 9.53 -20.61 5.02
C MET A 151 10.51 -20.45 3.84
N ALA A 152 10.78 -19.22 3.41
CA ALA A 152 11.77 -18.91 2.38
C ALA A 152 13.18 -19.33 2.80
N ALA A 153 13.59 -19.03 4.04
CA ALA A 153 14.90 -19.38 4.59
C ALA A 153 15.09 -20.88 4.72
N GLU A 154 14.07 -21.60 5.21
CA GLU A 154 14.09 -23.08 5.30
C GLU A 154 14.27 -23.71 3.91
N TYR A 155 13.55 -23.22 2.92
CA TYR A 155 13.70 -23.74 1.56
C TYR A 155 15.05 -23.36 0.95
N LEU A 156 15.53 -22.13 1.16
CA LEU A 156 16.88 -21.75 0.71
C LEU A 156 17.95 -22.67 1.32
N LYS A 157 17.87 -22.92 2.64
CA LYS A 157 18.77 -23.87 3.35
C LYS A 157 18.69 -25.28 2.74
N GLU A 158 17.51 -25.78 2.43
CA GLU A 158 17.31 -27.09 1.78
C GLU A 158 18.09 -27.17 0.46
N LEU A 159 18.08 -26.08 -0.33
CA LEU A 159 18.73 -26.02 -1.63
C LEU A 159 20.27 -25.90 -1.57
N VAL A 160 20.78 -25.10 -0.62
CA VAL A 160 22.22 -24.74 -0.58
C VAL A 160 23.02 -25.53 0.44
N GLY A 161 22.34 -26.17 1.40
CA GLY A 161 22.96 -26.95 2.50
C GLY A 161 23.40 -26.10 3.68
N ASN A 162 23.55 -26.77 4.84
CA ASN A 162 23.97 -26.10 6.07
C ASN A 162 25.36 -25.48 5.95
N GLY A 163 25.56 -24.30 6.54
CA GLY A 163 26.80 -23.54 6.53
C GLY A 163 27.13 -22.86 5.20
N ALA A 164 26.23 -22.96 4.20
CA ALA A 164 26.41 -22.28 2.94
C ALA A 164 26.39 -20.74 3.13
N LYS A 165 27.24 -20.04 2.37
CA LYS A 165 27.25 -18.58 2.33
C LYS A 165 26.03 -18.08 1.56
N VAL A 166 25.28 -17.17 2.16
CA VAL A 166 24.10 -16.54 1.57
C VAL A 166 24.17 -15.04 1.72
N ALA A 167 23.42 -14.33 0.86
CA ALA A 167 23.18 -12.90 0.98
C ALA A 167 21.70 -12.64 1.21
N GLU A 168 21.43 -11.51 1.82
CA GLU A 168 20.09 -10.96 2.05
C GLU A 168 19.98 -9.59 1.37
N LEU A 169 18.93 -9.41 0.58
CA LEU A 169 18.53 -8.11 0.03
C LEU A 169 17.31 -7.61 0.80
N GLU A 170 17.54 -6.59 1.62
CA GLU A 170 16.51 -6.03 2.49
C GLU A 170 15.64 -5.00 1.75
N GLY A 171 14.40 -4.85 2.22
CA GLY A 171 13.48 -3.84 1.73
C GLY A 171 13.77 -2.42 2.24
N VAL A 172 12.78 -1.53 2.14
CA VAL A 172 12.85 -0.16 2.64
C VAL A 172 13.05 -0.17 4.15
N PRO A 173 14.10 0.49 4.67
CA PRO A 173 14.28 0.64 6.11
C PRO A 173 13.07 1.35 6.75
N GLY A 174 12.64 0.88 7.93
CA GLY A 174 11.48 1.43 8.63
C GLY A 174 10.13 0.84 8.19
N ALA A 175 10.05 0.14 7.06
CA ALA A 175 8.85 -0.62 6.72
C ALA A 175 8.75 -1.89 7.58
N SER A 176 7.59 -2.11 8.22
CA SER A 176 7.39 -3.30 9.07
C SER A 176 7.61 -4.60 8.31
N ALA A 177 7.22 -4.68 7.04
CA ALA A 177 7.46 -5.84 6.20
C ALA A 177 8.95 -6.17 6.04
N THR A 178 9.85 -5.17 5.97
CA THR A 178 11.31 -5.38 5.96
C THR A 178 11.79 -5.98 7.28
N ILE A 179 11.34 -5.42 8.39
CA ILE A 179 11.71 -5.86 9.74
C ILE A 179 11.26 -7.30 9.98
N ASP A 180 9.99 -7.60 9.69
CA ASP A 180 9.39 -8.92 9.92
C ASP A 180 10.01 -10.00 9.02
N ARG A 181 10.28 -9.68 7.73
CA ARG A 181 10.94 -10.62 6.81
C ARG A 181 12.38 -10.87 7.22
N GLY A 182 13.13 -9.85 7.64
CA GLY A 182 14.45 -10.01 8.23
C GLY A 182 14.41 -10.89 9.47
N GLN A 183 13.48 -10.65 10.41
CA GLN A 183 13.31 -11.48 11.58
C GLN A 183 13.09 -12.96 11.19
N GLY A 184 12.13 -13.25 10.32
CA GLY A 184 11.81 -14.61 9.92
C GLY A 184 12.97 -15.32 9.21
N PHE A 185 13.72 -14.61 8.37
CA PHE A 185 14.91 -15.12 7.71
C PHE A 185 16.01 -15.46 8.72
N HIS A 186 16.34 -14.56 9.63
CA HIS A 186 17.40 -14.75 10.62
C HIS A 186 17.07 -15.81 11.68
N GLU A 187 15.78 -16.11 11.94
CA GLU A 187 15.40 -17.25 12.79
C GLU A 187 15.98 -18.58 12.31
N VAL A 188 16.21 -18.73 11.02
CA VAL A 188 16.80 -19.92 10.36
C VAL A 188 18.25 -19.66 9.99
N ALA A 189 18.53 -18.54 9.31
CA ALA A 189 19.82 -18.27 8.71
C ALA A 189 20.96 -18.18 9.74
N ASP A 190 20.72 -17.56 10.88
CA ASP A 190 21.74 -17.42 11.94
C ASP A 190 22.16 -18.75 12.58
N LYS A 191 21.33 -19.78 12.44
CA LYS A 191 21.64 -21.12 12.99
C LYS A 191 22.29 -22.05 11.96
N ASP A 192 21.79 -21.96 10.74
CA ASP A 192 22.02 -23.02 9.74
C ASP A 192 22.77 -22.54 8.49
N LEU A 193 22.89 -21.24 8.28
CA LEU A 193 23.55 -20.63 7.11
C LEU A 193 24.65 -19.66 7.55
N LYS A 194 25.39 -19.13 6.61
CA LYS A 194 26.36 -18.06 6.83
C LYS A 194 25.96 -16.84 6.03
N VAL A 195 25.25 -15.92 6.66
CA VAL A 195 24.92 -14.63 6.05
C VAL A 195 26.20 -13.80 5.92
N VAL A 196 26.67 -13.58 4.70
CA VAL A 196 27.92 -12.86 4.42
C VAL A 196 27.67 -11.41 4.03
N SER A 197 26.44 -11.08 3.65
CA SER A 197 26.01 -9.72 3.35
C SER A 197 24.52 -9.59 3.58
N SER A 198 24.12 -8.50 4.22
CA SER A 198 22.73 -8.06 4.35
C SER A 198 22.71 -6.58 3.98
N GLN A 199 22.04 -6.22 2.90
CA GLN A 199 22.02 -4.85 2.36
C GLN A 199 20.66 -4.47 1.85
N THR A 200 20.25 -3.22 2.13
CA THR A 200 19.00 -2.71 1.57
C THR A 200 19.11 -2.48 0.04
N ALA A 201 18.07 -2.86 -0.66
CA ALA A 201 17.83 -2.54 -2.06
C ALA A 201 16.39 -2.00 -2.26
N ASN A 202 15.80 -1.48 -1.17
CA ASN A 202 14.59 -0.63 -1.13
C ASN A 202 13.38 -1.18 -1.89
N PHE A 203 13.19 -2.51 -1.94
CA PHE A 203 12.15 -3.18 -2.73
C PHE A 203 12.20 -2.85 -4.23
N ASN A 204 13.35 -2.41 -4.75
CA ASN A 204 13.53 -1.89 -6.10
C ASN A 204 14.39 -2.83 -6.95
N ARG A 205 13.96 -3.12 -8.20
CA ARG A 205 14.64 -4.05 -9.12
C ARG A 205 16.03 -3.56 -9.51
N ALA A 206 16.16 -2.28 -9.87
CA ALA A 206 17.45 -1.72 -10.30
C ALA A 206 18.46 -1.65 -9.14
N GLU A 207 17.98 -1.36 -7.92
CA GLU A 207 18.82 -1.40 -6.73
C GLU A 207 19.19 -2.84 -6.38
N GLY A 208 18.26 -3.80 -6.50
CA GLY A 208 18.54 -5.22 -6.35
C GLY A 208 19.66 -5.72 -7.26
N LEU A 209 19.64 -5.29 -8.55
CA LEU A 209 20.72 -5.54 -9.49
C LEU A 209 22.05 -4.97 -8.99
N SER A 210 22.08 -3.66 -8.71
CA SER A 210 23.33 -2.97 -8.34
C SER A 210 23.92 -3.47 -7.02
N VAL A 211 23.07 -3.72 -6.02
CA VAL A 211 23.51 -4.27 -4.73
C VAL A 211 24.05 -5.68 -4.91
N MET A 212 23.38 -6.53 -5.69
CA MET A 212 23.86 -7.89 -5.95
C MET A 212 25.18 -7.92 -6.72
N GLU A 213 25.39 -7.03 -7.70
CA GLU A 213 26.68 -6.89 -8.40
C GLU A 213 27.80 -6.57 -7.40
N ASN A 214 27.59 -5.66 -6.47
CA ASN A 214 28.55 -5.30 -5.42
C ASN A 214 28.84 -6.50 -4.49
N ILE A 215 27.82 -7.24 -4.08
CA ILE A 215 27.96 -8.43 -3.24
C ILE A 215 28.78 -9.50 -3.96
N LEU A 216 28.51 -9.75 -5.24
CA LEU A 216 29.24 -10.73 -6.05
C LEU A 216 30.72 -10.36 -6.27
N GLN A 217 31.04 -9.08 -6.29
CA GLN A 217 32.43 -8.59 -6.34
C GLN A 217 33.15 -8.77 -5.00
N ALA A 218 32.45 -8.58 -3.89
CA ALA A 218 33.03 -8.71 -2.54
C ALA A 218 33.19 -10.17 -2.09
N ASP A 219 32.23 -11.05 -2.38
CA ASP A 219 32.24 -12.47 -2.03
C ASP A 219 31.65 -13.31 -3.18
N GLY A 220 32.51 -13.87 -3.99
CA GLY A 220 32.11 -14.69 -5.13
C GLY A 220 31.66 -16.11 -4.80
N ASP A 221 31.69 -16.54 -3.52
CA ASP A 221 31.37 -17.91 -3.09
C ASP A 221 29.95 -18.10 -2.57
N ILE A 222 29.09 -17.09 -2.70
CA ILE A 222 27.70 -17.14 -2.29
C ILE A 222 26.98 -18.26 -3.05
N LYS A 223 26.12 -19.01 -2.33
CA LYS A 223 25.31 -20.11 -2.85
C LYS A 223 23.84 -19.78 -2.96
N GLY A 224 23.38 -18.78 -2.20
CA GLY A 224 21.98 -18.39 -2.16
C GLY A 224 21.76 -16.93 -1.82
N VAL A 225 20.59 -16.43 -2.21
CA VAL A 225 20.10 -15.09 -1.92
C VAL A 225 18.66 -15.20 -1.47
N PHE A 226 18.35 -14.58 -0.33
CA PHE A 226 16.99 -14.23 0.02
C PHE A 226 16.77 -12.75 -0.26
N ALA A 227 15.79 -12.43 -1.07
CA ALA A 227 15.37 -11.06 -1.31
C ALA A 227 14.00 -10.84 -0.66
N HIS A 228 13.86 -9.74 0.08
CA HIS A 228 12.62 -9.42 0.78
C HIS A 228 11.44 -9.16 -0.16
N ASN A 229 11.69 -8.98 -1.49
CA ASN A 229 10.64 -9.04 -2.49
C ASN A 229 11.14 -9.52 -3.86
N ASP A 230 10.20 -9.76 -4.76
CA ASP A 230 10.45 -10.27 -6.10
C ASP A 230 11.18 -9.27 -7.00
N GLU A 231 10.90 -7.97 -6.85
CA GLU A 231 11.58 -6.96 -7.65
C GLU A 231 13.09 -7.01 -7.39
N MET A 232 13.52 -7.04 -6.14
CA MET A 232 14.94 -7.20 -5.81
C MET A 232 15.49 -8.56 -6.23
N ALA A 233 14.69 -9.65 -6.07
CA ALA A 233 15.08 -10.97 -6.49
C ALA A 233 15.35 -11.05 -8.00
N LEU A 234 14.48 -10.44 -8.82
CA LEU A 234 14.65 -10.37 -10.27
C LEU A 234 15.88 -9.56 -10.67
N GLY A 235 16.14 -8.44 -9.98
CA GLY A 235 17.36 -7.67 -10.16
C GLY A 235 18.62 -8.49 -9.81
N ALA A 236 18.57 -9.23 -8.69
CA ALA A 236 19.67 -10.12 -8.29
C ALA A 236 19.93 -11.24 -9.31
N ILE A 237 18.88 -11.82 -9.89
CA ILE A 237 18.99 -12.85 -10.94
C ILE A 237 19.71 -12.29 -12.16
N GLU A 238 19.44 -11.07 -12.57
CA GLU A 238 20.12 -10.40 -13.67
C GLU A 238 21.62 -10.24 -13.40
N ALA A 239 22.00 -9.79 -12.19
CA ALA A 239 23.40 -9.70 -11.77
C ALA A 239 24.09 -11.07 -11.79
N ILE A 240 23.44 -12.10 -11.24
CA ILE A 240 23.97 -13.46 -11.15
C ILE A 240 24.17 -14.06 -12.55
N ALA A 241 23.23 -13.84 -13.47
CA ALA A 241 23.32 -14.39 -14.84
C ALA A 241 24.60 -13.96 -15.56
N SER A 242 25.08 -12.74 -15.33
CA SER A 242 26.33 -12.23 -15.91
C SER A 242 27.58 -12.99 -15.46
N THR A 243 27.52 -13.70 -14.33
CA THR A 243 28.67 -14.42 -13.74
C THR A 243 28.75 -15.88 -14.15
N GLY A 244 27.67 -16.45 -14.66
CA GLY A 244 27.57 -17.90 -14.98
C GLY A 244 27.57 -18.81 -13.76
N LYS A 245 27.37 -18.27 -12.53
CA LYS A 245 27.34 -19.05 -11.28
C LYS A 245 25.94 -19.59 -11.00
N ASP A 246 25.88 -20.77 -10.37
CA ASP A 246 24.64 -21.35 -9.87
C ASP A 246 24.36 -20.85 -8.42
N ILE A 247 23.64 -19.76 -8.31
CA ILE A 247 23.23 -19.17 -7.03
C ILE A 247 21.69 -19.23 -6.95
N LYS A 248 21.19 -19.84 -5.89
CA LYS A 248 19.74 -19.98 -5.67
C LYS A 248 19.14 -18.70 -5.15
N VAL A 249 18.09 -18.21 -5.79
CA VAL A 249 17.40 -16.99 -5.39
C VAL A 249 15.99 -17.33 -4.93
N VAL A 250 15.60 -16.84 -3.75
CA VAL A 250 14.25 -16.92 -3.21
C VAL A 250 13.71 -15.51 -3.01
N GLY A 251 12.55 -15.24 -3.58
CA GLY A 251 11.84 -13.96 -3.49
C GLY A 251 10.63 -14.00 -2.56
N PHE A 252 9.84 -12.94 -2.62
CA PHE A 252 8.61 -12.76 -1.86
C PHE A 252 7.66 -11.87 -2.67
N ASP A 253 6.37 -12.17 -2.76
CA ASP A 253 5.21 -11.52 -3.39
C ASP A 253 4.49 -12.43 -4.38
N ALA A 254 5.19 -13.29 -5.12
CA ALA A 254 4.73 -14.07 -6.27
C ALA A 254 4.11 -13.19 -7.36
N THR A 255 4.85 -12.15 -7.76
CA THR A 255 4.51 -11.35 -8.94
C THR A 255 4.49 -12.22 -10.19
N ASP A 256 3.85 -11.76 -11.26
CA ASP A 256 3.77 -12.54 -12.50
C ASP A 256 5.15 -12.80 -13.11
N ASP A 257 6.05 -11.80 -13.06
CA ASP A 257 7.44 -11.96 -13.50
C ASP A 257 8.19 -13.01 -12.67
N ALA A 258 8.00 -13.01 -11.34
CA ALA A 258 8.64 -13.95 -10.44
C ALA A 258 8.09 -15.38 -10.61
N LYS A 259 6.78 -15.55 -10.76
CA LYS A 259 6.17 -16.84 -11.08
C LYS A 259 6.74 -17.40 -12.38
N LYS A 260 6.89 -16.55 -13.41
CA LYS A 260 7.53 -16.95 -14.64
C LYS A 260 9.01 -17.33 -14.44
N ALA A 261 9.75 -16.58 -13.64
CA ALA A 261 11.16 -16.91 -13.33
C ALA A 261 11.28 -18.24 -12.57
N VAL A 262 10.31 -18.58 -11.71
CA VAL A 262 10.24 -19.90 -11.07
C VAL A 262 9.97 -21.00 -12.09
N GLU A 263 8.98 -20.80 -12.98
CA GLU A 263 8.69 -21.76 -14.07
C GLU A 263 9.88 -21.98 -15.00
N ASP A 264 10.58 -20.91 -15.36
CA ASP A 264 11.79 -20.96 -16.20
C ASP A 264 13.01 -21.55 -15.44
N GLY A 265 12.96 -21.60 -14.11
CA GLY A 265 14.02 -22.15 -13.24
C GLY A 265 15.16 -21.17 -12.96
N THR A 266 15.00 -19.89 -13.25
CA THR A 266 15.96 -18.83 -12.91
C THR A 266 15.78 -18.30 -11.49
N MET A 267 14.58 -18.43 -10.92
CA MET A 267 14.27 -18.23 -9.51
C MET A 267 13.93 -19.58 -8.88
N ALA A 268 14.44 -19.85 -7.68
CA ALA A 268 14.20 -21.12 -7.01
C ALA A 268 12.79 -21.20 -6.40
N ALA A 269 12.33 -20.10 -5.80
CA ALA A 269 11.00 -19.98 -5.23
C ALA A 269 10.63 -18.51 -4.96
N THR A 270 9.37 -18.25 -4.74
CA THR A 270 8.87 -17.01 -4.18
C THR A 270 7.73 -17.29 -3.19
N VAL A 271 7.62 -16.49 -2.13
CA VAL A 271 6.52 -16.58 -1.18
C VAL A 271 5.36 -15.75 -1.67
N ALA A 272 4.25 -16.41 -1.97
CA ALA A 272 3.06 -15.75 -2.48
C ALA A 272 2.31 -15.01 -1.38
N GLN A 273 1.98 -13.76 -1.65
CA GLN A 273 1.01 -12.94 -0.93
C GLN A 273 -0.30 -12.82 -1.71
N GLN A 274 -1.31 -12.16 -1.12
CA GLN A 274 -2.61 -11.95 -1.74
C GLN A 274 -2.99 -10.45 -1.76
N PRO A 275 -2.26 -9.61 -2.52
CA PRO A 275 -2.46 -8.15 -2.50
C PRO A 275 -3.86 -7.73 -2.93
N GLU A 276 -4.45 -8.36 -3.94
CA GLU A 276 -5.83 -8.06 -4.38
C GLU A 276 -6.84 -8.30 -3.24
N LEU A 277 -6.69 -9.43 -2.52
CA LEU A 277 -7.54 -9.77 -1.38
C LEU A 277 -7.35 -8.76 -0.24
N MET A 278 -6.11 -8.33 0.04
CA MET A 278 -5.83 -7.30 1.06
C MET A 278 -6.54 -5.98 0.73
N GLY A 279 -6.42 -5.51 -0.51
CA GLY A 279 -7.07 -4.29 -0.96
C GLY A 279 -8.60 -4.36 -0.88
N LYS A 280 -9.17 -5.47 -1.33
CA LYS A 280 -10.61 -5.75 -1.20
C LYS A 280 -11.05 -5.76 0.27
N THR A 281 -10.36 -6.51 1.12
CA THR A 281 -10.66 -6.65 2.54
C THR A 281 -10.58 -5.28 3.26
N ALA A 282 -9.61 -4.43 2.90
CA ALA A 282 -9.49 -3.09 3.48
C ALA A 282 -10.73 -2.23 3.19
N VAL A 283 -11.27 -2.27 1.97
CA VAL A 283 -12.50 -1.54 1.61
C VAL A 283 -13.73 -2.15 2.30
N GLU A 284 -13.87 -3.47 2.37
CA GLU A 284 -14.98 -4.14 3.06
C GLU A 284 -14.95 -3.83 4.56
N THR A 285 -13.76 -3.80 5.17
CA THR A 285 -13.55 -3.39 6.56
C THR A 285 -13.92 -1.91 6.76
N ALA A 286 -13.55 -1.03 5.83
CA ALA A 286 -13.93 0.38 5.88
C ALA A 286 -15.46 0.57 5.85
N ILE A 287 -16.17 -0.19 5.04
CA ILE A 287 -17.64 -0.16 4.99
C ILE A 287 -18.23 -0.60 6.33
N THR A 288 -17.74 -1.70 6.89
CA THR A 288 -18.16 -2.24 8.19
C THR A 288 -18.01 -1.18 9.30
N ILE A 289 -16.89 -0.46 9.31
CA ILE A 289 -16.63 0.64 10.24
C ILE A 289 -17.61 1.81 10.00
N MET A 290 -17.86 2.20 8.75
CA MET A 290 -18.80 3.27 8.42
C MET A 290 -20.25 2.94 8.77
N GLU A 291 -20.62 1.67 8.84
CA GLU A 291 -21.90 1.18 9.35
C GLU A 291 -21.97 1.18 10.88
N GLY A 292 -20.92 1.58 11.58
CA GLY A 292 -20.84 1.62 13.05
C GLY A 292 -20.65 0.24 13.70
N LYS A 293 -20.23 -0.76 12.95
CA LYS A 293 -19.95 -2.10 13.44
C LYS A 293 -18.50 -2.24 13.89
N SER A 294 -18.25 -3.16 14.83
CA SER A 294 -16.88 -3.52 15.24
C SER A 294 -16.19 -4.38 14.19
N VAL A 295 -14.88 -4.26 14.11
CA VAL A 295 -14.01 -5.07 13.26
C VAL A 295 -12.92 -5.74 14.10
N GLU A 296 -12.33 -6.82 13.58
CA GLU A 296 -11.17 -7.46 14.19
C GLU A 296 -9.97 -6.51 14.17
N LYS A 297 -9.18 -6.54 15.24
CA LYS A 297 -7.95 -5.71 15.33
C LYS A 297 -6.87 -6.14 14.34
N SER A 298 -6.86 -7.41 13.96
CA SER A 298 -5.90 -7.95 12.99
C SER A 298 -6.60 -8.98 12.10
N ILE A 299 -6.40 -8.85 10.80
CA ILE A 299 -6.87 -9.80 9.79
C ILE A 299 -5.61 -10.34 9.08
N PRO A 300 -5.12 -11.50 9.48
CA PRO A 300 -3.97 -12.13 8.82
C PRO A 300 -4.37 -12.65 7.44
N VAL A 301 -3.49 -12.45 6.47
CA VAL A 301 -3.63 -12.99 5.11
C VAL A 301 -2.57 -14.08 4.93
N GLU A 302 -3.02 -15.27 4.53
CA GLU A 302 -2.13 -16.42 4.40
C GLU A 302 -1.08 -16.21 3.28
N VAL A 303 0.10 -16.77 3.52
CA VAL A 303 1.20 -16.83 2.57
C VAL A 303 1.53 -18.28 2.21
N THR A 304 2.01 -18.51 0.99
CA THR A 304 2.38 -19.85 0.52
C THR A 304 3.67 -19.79 -0.30
N LEU A 305 4.47 -20.87 -0.26
CA LEU A 305 5.69 -20.95 -1.07
C LEU A 305 5.36 -21.50 -2.46
N ILE A 306 5.69 -20.74 -3.49
CA ILE A 306 5.65 -21.18 -4.90
C ILE A 306 7.05 -21.62 -5.29
N LYS A 307 7.16 -22.85 -5.69
CA LYS A 307 8.40 -23.49 -6.19
C LYS A 307 8.08 -24.43 -7.35
N LYS A 308 9.09 -24.77 -8.13
CA LYS A 308 8.93 -25.67 -9.29
C LYS A 308 8.63 -27.11 -8.89
#